data_0d26f4295e01f2ae4cb83b5268c5c8d0
#
_entry.id   0d26f4295e01f2ae4cb83b5268c5c8d0
#
_cell.length_a   1.000
_cell.length_b   1.000
_cell.length_c   1.000
_cell.angle_alpha   90.00
_cell.angle_beta   90.00
_cell.angle_gamma   90.00
#
_symmetry.space_group_name_H-M   'P 1'
#
loop_
_entity.id
_entity.type
_entity.pdbx_description
1 polymer ?
#
loop_
_entity_poly.entity_id
_entity_poly.type
_entity_poly.pdbx_seq_one_letter_code
_entity_poly.pdbx_strand_id
1 'polypeptide(L)'
;MKMKKIYFSLILIITALFFTNCEKIGPTKTIIQAVNEKKLPLANVKIVIRAQSTQGTPANGDLADSSFTNANGEVEFDFSGMYKDGQAGVAVLDVKGEVLIGNIEYEGFSYVQLEPGVTKSAKVVIRKKIIEPAP
;
A
#
# COMPACT_ATOMS: atom_id res chain seq x y z
N MET A 1 39.42 45.40 5.84
CA MET A 1 39.38 44.32 4.82
C MET A 1 39.25 42.92 5.40
N LYS A 2 39.72 42.62 6.59
CA LYS A 2 39.64 41.29 7.20
C LYS A 2 38.19 40.90 7.62
N MET A 3 37.41 41.84 8.12
CA MET A 3 36.02 41.57 8.55
C MET A 3 35.08 41.19 7.43
N LYS A 4 35.17 41.78 6.24
CA LYS A 4 34.32 41.42 5.09
C LYS A 4 34.53 39.99 4.61
N LYS A 5 35.75 39.47 4.70
CA LYS A 5 36.07 38.09 4.34
C LYS A 5 35.47 37.07 5.34
N ILE A 6 35.40 37.45 6.62
CA ILE A 6 34.84 36.61 7.68
C ILE A 6 33.31 36.49 7.50
N TYR A 7 32.63 37.58 7.19
CA TYR A 7 31.16 37.55 6.93
C TYR A 7 30.82 36.76 5.68
N PHE A 8 31.65 36.89 4.63
CA PHE A 8 31.43 36.11 3.40
C PHE A 8 31.63 34.60 3.61
N SER A 9 32.61 34.22 4.42
CA SER A 9 32.88 32.84 4.78
C SER A 9 31.77 32.26 5.68
N LEU A 10 31.26 33.07 6.61
CA LEU A 10 30.15 32.66 7.50
C LEU A 10 28.83 32.43 6.73
N ILE A 11 28.53 33.31 5.77
CA ILE A 11 27.34 33.16 4.92
C ILE A 11 27.45 31.89 4.06
N LEU A 12 28.62 31.58 3.53
CA LEU A 12 28.84 30.37 2.72
C LEU A 12 28.63 29.08 3.53
N ILE A 13 29.06 29.08 4.80
CA ILE A 13 28.88 27.93 5.69
C ILE A 13 27.38 27.73 6.05
N ILE A 14 26.66 28.83 6.31
CA ILE A 14 25.23 28.77 6.63
C ILE A 14 24.45 28.26 5.44
N THR A 15 24.73 28.68 4.21
CA THR A 15 24.07 28.19 3.00
C THR A 15 24.34 26.71 2.74
N ALA A 16 25.53 26.20 3.05
CA ALA A 16 25.85 24.78 2.90
C ALA A 16 25.04 23.85 3.85
N LEU A 17 24.60 24.36 5.01
CA LEU A 17 23.81 23.60 5.98
C LEU A 17 22.34 23.39 5.56
N PHE A 18 21.83 24.17 4.61
CA PHE A 18 20.46 24.04 4.14
C PHE A 18 20.26 22.98 3.03
N PHE A 19 21.34 22.40 2.49
CA PHE A 19 21.25 21.43 1.39
C PHE A 19 21.31 19.96 1.83
N THR A 20 21.27 19.66 3.12
CA THR A 20 21.29 18.27 3.63
C THR A 20 19.89 17.75 3.99
N ASN A 21 18.83 18.17 3.30
CA ASN A 21 17.57 17.47 3.36
C ASN A 21 17.62 16.25 2.44
N CYS A 22 18.24 15.18 2.92
CA CYS A 22 18.00 13.86 2.40
C CYS A 22 16.62 13.43 2.92
N GLU A 23 15.56 13.69 2.17
CA GLU A 23 14.24 13.16 2.44
C GLU A 23 14.32 11.65 2.32
N LYS A 24 14.36 10.96 3.47
CA LYS A 24 14.16 9.51 3.49
C LYS A 24 12.74 9.26 3.05
N ILE A 25 12.58 8.59 1.92
CA ILE A 25 11.28 8.09 1.48
C ILE A 25 10.73 7.24 2.63
N GLY A 26 9.54 7.56 3.11
CA GLY A 26 8.87 6.81 4.16
C GLY A 26 8.53 5.37 3.71
N PRO A 27 8.01 4.52 4.59
CA PRO A 27 7.63 3.18 4.22
C PRO A 27 6.46 3.19 3.24
N THR A 28 6.53 2.32 2.23
CA THR A 28 5.45 2.11 1.26
C THR A 28 4.59 0.96 1.73
N LYS A 29 3.42 1.24 2.26
CA LYS A 29 2.56 0.23 2.89
C LYS A 29 1.11 0.35 2.44
N THR A 30 0.38 -0.74 2.53
CA THR A 30 -1.08 -0.74 2.42
C THR A 30 -1.72 -1.40 3.63
N ILE A 31 -2.81 -0.81 4.11
CA ILE A 31 -3.63 -1.36 5.18
C ILE A 31 -5.00 -1.68 4.59
N ILE A 32 -5.37 -2.95 4.59
CA ILE A 32 -6.67 -3.39 4.09
C ILE A 32 -7.56 -3.76 5.27
N GLN A 33 -8.76 -3.17 5.31
CA GLN A 33 -9.77 -3.49 6.30
C GLN A 33 -10.92 -4.28 5.66
N ALA A 34 -11.14 -5.50 6.14
CA ALA A 34 -12.31 -6.29 5.77
C ALA A 34 -13.49 -5.96 6.69
N VAL A 35 -14.62 -5.66 6.09
CA VAL A 35 -15.87 -5.36 6.80
C VAL A 35 -17.03 -6.13 6.20
N ASN A 36 -18.06 -6.39 7.00
CA ASN A 36 -19.33 -6.93 6.49
C ASN A 36 -20.21 -5.80 5.90
N GLU A 37 -21.38 -6.15 5.40
CA GLU A 37 -22.34 -5.19 4.82
C GLU A 37 -22.83 -4.15 5.83
N LYS A 38 -22.76 -4.44 7.12
CA LYS A 38 -23.07 -3.50 8.21
C LYS A 38 -21.87 -2.65 8.62
N LYS A 39 -20.75 -2.72 7.87
CA LYS A 39 -19.49 -2.02 8.14
C LYS A 39 -18.77 -2.45 9.43
N LEU A 40 -19.11 -3.62 9.96
CA LEU A 40 -18.42 -4.20 11.11
C LEU A 40 -17.15 -4.94 10.65
N PRO A 41 -16.03 -4.80 11.37
CA PRO A 41 -14.77 -5.45 11.01
C PRO A 41 -14.88 -6.98 11.09
N LEU A 42 -14.21 -7.65 10.17
CA LEU A 42 -14.15 -9.11 10.10
C LEU A 42 -12.72 -9.60 10.27
N ALA A 43 -12.49 -10.38 11.33
CA ALA A 43 -11.23 -11.08 11.55
C ALA A 43 -11.14 -12.36 10.72
N ASN A 44 -9.90 -12.83 10.52
CA ASN A 44 -9.59 -14.08 9.82
C ASN A 44 -10.10 -14.14 8.37
N VAL A 45 -10.28 -12.98 7.73
CA VAL A 45 -10.53 -12.89 6.29
C VAL A 45 -9.19 -13.01 5.57
N LYS A 46 -9.06 -13.93 4.64
CA LYS A 46 -7.89 -14.01 3.77
C LYS A 46 -7.95 -12.88 2.76
N ILE A 47 -6.98 -11.99 2.82
CA ILE A 47 -6.79 -10.91 1.85
C ILE A 47 -5.72 -11.32 0.87
N VAL A 48 -6.02 -11.25 -0.41
CA VAL A 48 -5.08 -11.46 -1.51
C VAL A 48 -4.93 -10.15 -2.25
N ILE A 49 -3.70 -9.68 -2.40
CA ILE A 49 -3.36 -8.50 -3.19
C ILE A 49 -2.62 -8.92 -4.43
N ARG A 50 -2.98 -8.34 -5.59
CA ARG A 50 -2.30 -8.58 -6.87
C ARG A 50 -2.09 -7.28 -7.62
N ALA A 51 -0.94 -7.13 -8.29
CA ALA A 51 -0.72 -6.04 -9.21
C ALA A 51 -1.56 -6.24 -10.47
N GLN A 52 -2.26 -5.18 -10.89
CA GLN A 52 -2.87 -5.14 -12.23
C GLN A 52 -1.79 -4.89 -13.28
N SER A 53 -1.72 -5.76 -14.26
CA SER A 53 -0.95 -5.49 -15.47
C SER A 53 -1.72 -4.50 -16.34
N THR A 54 -1.23 -3.28 -16.44
CA THR A 54 -1.89 -2.22 -17.22
C THR A 54 -1.65 -2.32 -18.74
N GLN A 55 -0.83 -3.26 -19.23
CA GLN A 55 -0.47 -3.35 -20.64
C GLN A 55 -0.24 -4.77 -21.17
N GLY A 56 -0.96 -5.77 -20.71
CA GLY A 56 -0.86 -7.13 -21.28
C GLY A 56 0.53 -7.79 -21.16
N THR A 57 1.49 -7.10 -20.61
CA THR A 57 2.76 -7.65 -20.18
C THR A 57 2.61 -8.01 -18.71
N PRO A 58 2.91 -9.24 -18.30
CA PRO A 58 3.00 -9.52 -16.87
C PRO A 58 3.97 -8.52 -16.29
N ALA A 59 3.49 -7.71 -15.32
CA ALA A 59 4.38 -6.89 -14.51
C ALA A 59 5.48 -7.83 -14.03
N ASN A 60 6.73 -7.45 -14.21
CA ASN A 60 7.88 -8.26 -13.84
C ASN A 60 7.74 -8.77 -12.41
N GLY A 61 7.46 -10.06 -12.27
CA GLY A 61 7.14 -10.70 -11.02
C GLY A 61 5.67 -10.48 -10.65
N ASP A 62 4.92 -11.54 -10.61
CA ASP A 62 3.57 -11.58 -10.05
C ASP A 62 3.63 -11.00 -8.64
N LEU A 63 3.37 -9.69 -8.51
CA LEU A 63 3.15 -9.12 -7.19
C LEU A 63 1.84 -9.69 -6.68
N ALA A 64 1.93 -10.80 -6.02
CA ALA A 64 0.83 -11.40 -5.30
C ALA A 64 1.30 -11.66 -3.87
N ASP A 65 0.60 -11.11 -2.92
CA ASP A 65 0.80 -11.38 -1.51
C ASP A 65 -0.54 -11.69 -0.86
N SER A 66 -0.52 -12.45 0.21
CA SER A 66 -1.75 -12.78 0.94
C SER A 66 -1.48 -12.93 2.43
N SER A 67 -2.44 -12.46 3.22
CA SER A 67 -2.42 -12.58 4.67
C SER A 67 -3.84 -12.53 5.24
N PHE A 68 -3.99 -12.75 6.55
CA PHE A 68 -5.28 -12.76 7.21
C PHE A 68 -5.48 -11.52 8.06
N THR A 69 -6.72 -11.02 8.09
CA THR A 69 -7.07 -9.88 8.95
C THR A 69 -7.01 -10.26 10.43
N ASN A 70 -6.57 -9.29 11.24
CA ASN A 70 -6.54 -9.38 12.69
C ASN A 70 -7.92 -9.18 13.33
N ALA A 71 -7.99 -9.11 14.65
CA ALA A 71 -9.23 -8.89 15.40
C ALA A 71 -9.97 -7.58 15.05
N ASN A 72 -9.26 -6.57 14.54
CA ASN A 72 -9.81 -5.31 14.08
C ASN A 72 -10.25 -5.35 12.60
N GLY A 73 -10.15 -6.52 11.96
CA GLY A 73 -10.44 -6.69 10.55
C GLY A 73 -9.36 -6.11 9.62
N GLU A 74 -8.16 -5.86 10.11
CA GLU A 74 -7.09 -5.19 9.37
C GLU A 74 -5.92 -6.12 9.07
N VAL A 75 -5.30 -5.89 7.93
CA VAL A 75 -4.03 -6.51 7.55
C VAL A 75 -3.14 -5.47 6.86
N GLU A 76 -1.85 -5.49 7.19
CA GLU A 76 -0.84 -4.61 6.59
C GLU A 76 0.04 -5.40 5.64
N PHE A 77 0.34 -4.80 4.47
CA PHE A 77 1.32 -5.27 3.53
C PHE A 77 2.41 -4.21 3.34
N ASP A 78 3.66 -4.62 3.43
CA ASP A 78 4.83 -3.74 3.30
C ASP A 78 5.49 -3.94 1.94
N PHE A 79 5.43 -2.91 1.12
CA PHE A 79 6.01 -2.87 -0.22
C PHE A 79 7.24 -1.96 -0.32
N SER A 80 7.82 -1.57 0.81
CA SER A 80 8.95 -0.65 0.85
C SER A 80 10.16 -1.13 0.03
N GLY A 81 10.38 -2.45 -0.05
CA GLY A 81 11.47 -3.05 -0.83
C GLY A 81 11.24 -3.07 -2.34
N MET A 82 10.06 -2.70 -2.84
CA MET A 82 9.72 -2.75 -4.26
C MET A 82 10.12 -1.50 -5.03
N TYR A 83 10.24 -0.38 -4.35
CA TYR A 83 10.61 0.88 -4.95
C TYR A 83 12.08 1.16 -4.69
N LYS A 84 12.82 1.51 -5.77
CA LYS A 84 14.18 2.02 -5.67
C LYS A 84 14.14 3.53 -5.43
N ASP A 85 15.17 4.04 -4.76
CA ASP A 85 15.32 5.47 -4.55
C ASP A 85 15.23 6.24 -5.88
N GLY A 86 14.36 7.24 -5.92
CA GLY A 86 14.10 8.04 -7.12
C GLY A 86 13.13 7.42 -8.12
N GLN A 87 12.57 6.23 -7.85
CA GLN A 87 11.52 5.65 -8.68
C GLN A 87 10.19 6.32 -8.35
N ALA A 88 9.60 6.98 -9.34
CA ALA A 88 8.25 7.54 -9.27
C ALA A 88 7.26 6.62 -9.98
N GLY A 89 6.04 6.59 -9.50
CA GLY A 89 4.94 5.88 -10.12
C GLY A 89 3.87 5.47 -9.13
N VAL A 90 2.66 5.28 -9.62
CA VAL A 90 1.53 4.77 -8.87
C VAL A 90 1.15 3.43 -9.45
N ALA A 91 1.10 2.40 -8.63
CA ALA A 91 0.58 1.10 -9.02
C ALA A 91 -0.85 0.94 -8.45
N VAL A 92 -1.70 0.25 -9.19
CA VAL A 92 -3.02 -0.15 -8.71
C VAL A 92 -2.96 -1.65 -8.39
N LEU A 93 -3.34 -1.99 -7.17
CA LEU A 93 -3.38 -3.36 -6.69
C LEU A 93 -4.85 -3.78 -6.54
N ASP A 94 -5.20 -4.92 -7.12
CA ASP A 94 -6.47 -5.58 -6.85
C ASP A 94 -6.44 -6.23 -5.48
N VAL A 95 -7.51 -6.07 -4.75
CA VAL A 95 -7.70 -6.63 -3.41
C VAL A 95 -8.88 -7.58 -3.45
N LYS A 96 -8.69 -8.83 -3.08
CA LYS A 96 -9.74 -9.82 -2.90
C LYS A 96 -9.75 -10.29 -1.46
N GLY A 97 -10.90 -10.22 -0.81
CA GLY A 97 -11.13 -10.82 0.50
C GLY A 97 -11.95 -12.10 0.38
N GLU A 98 -11.57 -13.14 1.08
CA GLU A 98 -12.26 -14.45 1.11
C GLU A 98 -12.35 -14.95 2.53
N VAL A 99 -13.52 -15.48 2.90
CA VAL A 99 -13.70 -16.16 4.19
C VAL A 99 -14.81 -17.22 4.08
N LEU A 100 -14.57 -18.35 4.74
CA LEU A 100 -15.56 -19.42 4.89
C LEU A 100 -16.16 -19.31 6.30
N ILE A 101 -17.48 -19.13 6.38
CA ILE A 101 -18.21 -19.09 7.64
C ILE A 101 -19.20 -20.26 7.62
N GLY A 102 -18.92 -21.27 8.44
CA GLY A 102 -19.61 -22.55 8.31
C GLY A 102 -19.29 -23.18 6.95
N ASN A 103 -20.34 -23.45 6.15
CA ASN A 103 -20.21 -24.00 4.78
C ASN A 103 -20.52 -22.93 3.70
N ILE A 104 -20.53 -21.67 4.06
CA ILE A 104 -20.88 -20.58 3.14
C ILE A 104 -19.62 -19.76 2.84
N GLU A 105 -19.33 -19.63 1.56
CA GLU A 105 -18.25 -18.76 1.08
C GLU A 105 -18.73 -17.31 1.02
N TYR A 106 -17.87 -16.43 1.52
CA TYR A 106 -18.03 -14.98 1.42
C TYR A 106 -16.82 -14.40 0.72
N GLU A 107 -17.03 -13.43 -0.14
CA GLU A 107 -15.95 -12.76 -0.87
C GLU A 107 -16.24 -11.27 -1.02
N GLY A 108 -15.20 -10.52 -1.29
CA GLY A 108 -15.29 -9.11 -1.60
C GLY A 108 -14.12 -8.66 -2.45
N PHE A 109 -14.32 -7.60 -3.22
CA PHE A 109 -13.33 -7.03 -4.11
C PHE A 109 -13.19 -5.54 -3.84
N SER A 110 -11.96 -5.06 -3.96
CA SER A 110 -11.61 -3.67 -3.86
C SER A 110 -10.31 -3.43 -4.63
N TYR A 111 -9.81 -2.22 -4.57
CA TYR A 111 -8.49 -1.88 -5.09
C TYR A 111 -7.82 -0.86 -4.18
N VAL A 112 -6.51 -0.79 -4.23
CA VAL A 112 -5.72 0.19 -3.52
C VAL A 112 -4.63 0.73 -4.43
N GLN A 113 -4.38 2.03 -4.34
CA GLN A 113 -3.25 2.65 -5.02
C GLN A 113 -2.01 2.53 -4.14
N LEU A 114 -0.93 2.07 -4.72
CA LEU A 114 0.38 2.01 -4.08
C LEU A 114 1.23 3.16 -4.59
N GLU A 115 1.76 3.95 -3.67
CA GLU A 115 2.55 5.14 -3.96
C GLU A 115 3.83 5.11 -3.11
N PRO A 116 5.02 5.33 -3.69
CA PRO A 116 6.27 5.26 -2.95
C PRO A 116 6.29 6.19 -1.74
N GLY A 117 6.71 5.66 -0.59
CA GLY A 117 6.85 6.42 0.64
C GLY A 117 5.54 6.80 1.33
N VAL A 118 4.41 6.24 0.91
CA VAL A 118 3.09 6.56 1.46
C VAL A 118 2.40 5.30 1.97
N THR A 119 1.73 5.42 3.12
CA THR A 119 0.82 4.38 3.61
C THR A 119 -0.60 4.68 3.11
N LYS A 120 -1.16 3.79 2.31
CA LYS A 120 -2.53 3.89 1.80
C LYS A 120 -3.41 2.84 2.47
N SER A 121 -4.70 3.12 2.57
CA SER A 121 -5.68 2.18 3.12
C SER A 121 -6.86 1.99 2.17
N ALA A 122 -7.42 0.79 2.18
CA ALA A 122 -8.64 0.47 1.47
C ALA A 122 -9.54 -0.44 2.32
N LYS A 123 -10.82 -0.42 2.01
CA LYS A 123 -11.82 -1.29 2.64
C LYS A 123 -12.32 -2.29 1.61
N VAL A 124 -12.49 -3.53 2.02
CA VAL A 124 -13.15 -4.57 1.25
C VAL A 124 -14.41 -5.00 1.98
N VAL A 125 -15.55 -4.91 1.30
CA VAL A 125 -16.85 -5.34 1.85
C VAL A 125 -17.07 -6.79 1.48
N ILE A 126 -17.15 -7.64 2.49
CA ILE A 126 -17.31 -9.08 2.36
C ILE A 126 -18.78 -9.43 2.34
N ARG A 127 -19.21 -10.10 1.28
CA ARG A 127 -20.59 -10.49 1.02
C ARG A 127 -20.67 -11.97 0.72
N LYS A 128 -21.85 -12.56 0.90
CA LYS A 128 -22.08 -13.94 0.50
C LYS A 128 -21.82 -14.11 -0.99
N LYS A 129 -20.98 -15.07 -1.34
CA LYS A 129 -20.72 -15.42 -2.72
C LYS A 129 -21.99 -16.00 -3.37
N ILE A 130 -22.43 -15.36 -4.45
CA ILE A 130 -23.56 -15.86 -5.22
C ILE A 130 -22.99 -16.84 -6.25
N ILE A 131 -23.31 -18.12 -6.08
CA ILE A 131 -23.01 -19.12 -7.11
C ILE A 131 -24.16 -19.01 -8.12
N GLU A 132 -23.92 -18.35 -9.23
CA GLU A 132 -24.84 -18.39 -10.35
C GLU A 132 -24.86 -19.83 -10.88
N PRO A 133 -26.05 -20.49 -10.98
CA PRO A 133 -26.12 -21.79 -11.61
C PRO A 133 -25.65 -21.63 -13.06
N ALA A 134 -24.76 -22.51 -13.49
CA ALA A 134 -24.30 -22.52 -14.88
C ALA A 134 -25.50 -22.65 -15.83
N PRO A 135 -25.51 -21.93 -16.94
CA PRO A 135 -26.57 -21.98 -17.95
C PRO A 135 -26.67 -23.37 -18.58
#